data_083a7b4843299c321a8c28b70b496a9f
#
_entry.id   083a7b4843299c321a8c28b70b496a9f
#
_cell.length_a   1.000
_cell.length_b   1.000
_cell.length_c   1.000
_cell.angle_alpha   90.00
_cell.angle_beta   90.00
_cell.angle_gamma   90.00
#
_symmetry.space_group_name_H-M   'P 1'
#
loop_
_entity.id
_entity.type
_entity.pdbx_description
1 polymer ?
#
loop_
_entity_poly.entity_id
_entity_poly.type
_entity_poly.pdbx_seq_one_letter_code
_entity_poly.pdbx_strand_id
1 'polypeptide(L)'
;WLEKVYPALWRGGISYPANYTDMVQLLGDGELSFAMAFNPAEFSNGIASGVLPETVRSYIHQSGTLANVHFVAVPFNASASEAARVTADFLLSPEAQIRKARADIWGDPTVLALHRLPKDMQKAFAGMARGPATLLEAELGRTLPEPHPSWVAVIEEGWNRRFLLR
;
A
#
# COMPACT_ATOMS: atom_id res chain seq x y z
N TRP A 1 10.17 2.96 -22.33
CA TRP A 1 10.85 2.62 -21.06
C TRP A 1 10.68 1.13 -20.76
N LEU A 2 9.46 0.59 -20.69
CA LEU A 2 9.19 -0.83 -20.41
C LEU A 2 9.97 -1.77 -21.34
N GLU A 3 10.04 -1.50 -22.63
CA GLU A 3 10.78 -2.33 -23.59
C GLU A 3 12.28 -2.44 -23.27
N LYS A 4 12.86 -1.38 -22.66
CA LYS A 4 14.26 -1.40 -22.21
C LYS A 4 14.46 -2.18 -20.92
N VAL A 5 13.48 -2.19 -20.04
CA VAL A 5 13.55 -2.84 -18.73
C VAL A 5 13.11 -4.31 -18.80
N TYR A 6 12.24 -4.63 -19.76
CA TYR A 6 11.64 -5.95 -19.92
C TYR A 6 12.64 -7.12 -19.85
N PRO A 7 13.79 -7.11 -20.53
CA PRO A 7 14.76 -8.20 -20.43
C PRO A 7 15.42 -8.34 -19.04
N ALA A 8 15.35 -7.29 -18.20
CA ALA A 8 15.88 -7.29 -16.84
C ALA A 8 14.83 -7.67 -15.79
N LEU A 9 13.57 -7.88 -16.19
CA LEU A 9 12.55 -8.37 -15.30
C LEU A 9 12.83 -9.82 -14.90
N TRP A 10 12.22 -10.26 -13.80
CA TRP A 10 12.30 -11.64 -13.34
C TRP A 10 12.04 -12.63 -14.47
N ARG A 11 12.91 -13.63 -14.59
CA ARG A 11 12.92 -14.60 -15.69
C ARG A 11 12.90 -14.00 -17.10
N GLY A 12 13.51 -12.83 -17.28
CA GLY A 12 13.53 -12.13 -18.56
C GLY A 12 12.17 -11.66 -19.04
N GLY A 13 11.19 -11.50 -18.14
CA GLY A 13 9.83 -11.11 -18.47
C GLY A 13 8.96 -12.22 -19.08
N ILE A 14 9.44 -13.47 -19.16
CA ILE A 14 8.68 -14.59 -19.73
C ILE A 14 7.54 -15.02 -18.79
N SER A 15 7.71 -14.83 -17.47
CA SER A 15 6.69 -15.14 -16.49
C SER A 15 6.65 -14.09 -15.39
N TYR A 16 5.54 -14.05 -14.67
CA TYR A 16 5.29 -13.12 -13.58
C TYR A 16 4.78 -13.88 -12.36
N PRO A 17 4.94 -13.34 -11.14
CA PRO A 17 4.27 -13.88 -9.97
C PRO A 17 2.75 -13.93 -10.22
N ALA A 18 2.10 -15.03 -9.83
CA ALA A 18 0.67 -15.21 -10.10
C ALA A 18 -0.22 -14.27 -9.30
N ASN A 19 0.26 -13.82 -8.14
CA ASN A 19 -0.45 -12.94 -7.23
C ASN A 19 0.53 -12.21 -6.30
N TYR A 20 -0.03 -11.36 -5.42
CA TYR A 20 0.76 -10.59 -4.46
C TYR A 20 1.54 -11.48 -3.47
N THR A 21 0.92 -12.53 -2.97
CA THR A 21 1.55 -13.46 -2.00
C THR A 21 2.76 -14.15 -2.60
N ASP A 22 2.64 -14.63 -3.84
CA ASP A 22 3.76 -15.24 -4.58
C ASP A 22 4.89 -14.23 -4.79
N MET A 23 4.57 -12.98 -5.11
CA MET A 23 5.58 -11.93 -5.27
C MET A 23 6.36 -11.68 -3.97
N VAL A 24 5.67 -11.62 -2.83
CA VAL A 24 6.30 -11.44 -1.52
C VAL A 24 7.16 -12.66 -1.14
N GLN A 25 6.69 -13.87 -1.44
CA GLN A 25 7.47 -15.09 -1.21
C GLN A 25 8.77 -15.10 -2.04
N LEU A 26 8.66 -14.80 -3.33
CA LEU A 26 9.83 -14.73 -4.23
C LEU A 26 10.83 -13.63 -3.81
N LEU A 27 10.35 -12.53 -3.23
CA LEU A 27 11.22 -11.53 -2.62
C LEU A 27 11.94 -12.09 -1.38
N GLY A 28 11.21 -12.83 -0.53
CA GLY A 28 11.76 -13.50 0.65
C GLY A 28 12.83 -14.53 0.31
N ASP A 29 12.59 -15.29 -0.75
CA ASP A 29 13.50 -16.32 -1.27
C ASP A 29 14.72 -15.72 -2.03
N GLY A 30 14.73 -14.40 -2.24
CA GLY A 30 15.80 -13.69 -2.95
C GLY A 30 15.76 -13.84 -4.47
N GLU A 31 14.68 -14.39 -5.04
CA GLU A 31 14.48 -14.47 -6.50
C GLU A 31 14.11 -13.12 -7.09
N LEU A 32 13.44 -12.24 -6.32
CA LEU A 32 13.15 -10.87 -6.69
C LEU A 32 14.02 -9.89 -5.92
N SER A 33 14.53 -8.88 -6.62
CA SER A 33 15.23 -7.74 -6.00
C SER A 33 14.29 -6.60 -5.62
N PHE A 34 13.12 -6.51 -6.25
CA PHE A 34 12.12 -5.47 -6.06
C PHE A 34 10.72 -6.06 -6.05
N ALA A 35 9.88 -5.54 -5.16
CA ALA A 35 8.45 -5.83 -5.10
C ALA A 35 7.68 -4.54 -4.78
N MET A 36 6.38 -4.54 -5.06
CA MET A 36 5.48 -3.41 -4.75
C MET A 36 4.58 -3.78 -3.58
N ALA A 37 4.24 -2.79 -2.74
CA ALA A 37 3.25 -2.92 -1.70
C ALA A 37 2.24 -1.78 -1.79
N PHE A 38 0.99 -2.07 -1.44
CA PHE A 38 -0.07 -1.07 -1.31
C PHE A 38 -0.14 -0.49 0.11
N ASN A 39 0.41 -1.20 1.09
CA ASN A 39 0.48 -0.76 2.48
C ASN A 39 1.94 -0.45 2.85
N PRO A 40 2.24 0.76 3.35
CA PRO A 40 3.60 1.15 3.74
C PRO A 40 4.25 0.27 4.82
N ALA A 41 3.45 -0.41 5.66
CA ALA A 41 3.95 -1.28 6.72
C ALA A 41 4.11 -2.76 6.29
N GLU A 42 3.66 -3.13 5.10
CA GLU A 42 3.60 -4.51 4.63
C GLU A 42 4.93 -5.26 4.76
N PHE A 43 6.00 -4.67 4.25
CA PHE A 43 7.30 -5.32 4.28
C PHE A 43 7.91 -5.36 5.69
N SER A 44 7.61 -4.39 6.54
CA SER A 44 7.98 -4.45 7.96
C SER A 44 7.26 -5.59 8.68
N ASN A 45 5.99 -5.82 8.37
CA ASN A 45 5.23 -6.94 8.92
C ASN A 45 5.77 -8.27 8.40
N GLY A 46 6.17 -8.34 7.13
CA GLY A 46 6.84 -9.51 6.55
C GLY A 46 8.17 -9.83 7.24
N ILE A 47 8.96 -8.81 7.59
CA ILE A 47 10.20 -8.99 8.39
C ILE A 47 9.86 -9.49 9.80
N ALA A 48 8.90 -8.87 10.47
CA ALA A 48 8.51 -9.24 11.83
C ALA A 48 7.95 -10.67 11.93
N SER A 49 7.29 -11.16 10.87
CA SER A 49 6.79 -12.54 10.77
C SER A 49 7.81 -13.55 10.25
N GLY A 50 9.02 -13.12 9.89
CA GLY A 50 10.08 -13.99 9.35
C GLY A 50 9.89 -14.42 7.89
N VAL A 51 8.93 -13.84 7.18
CA VAL A 51 8.71 -14.10 5.74
C VAL A 51 9.75 -13.38 4.89
N LEU A 52 10.19 -12.20 5.34
CA LEU A 52 11.16 -11.37 4.63
C LEU A 52 12.45 -11.21 5.44
N PRO A 53 13.62 -11.15 4.80
CA PRO A 53 14.89 -10.90 5.48
C PRO A 53 14.94 -9.47 6.05
N GLU A 54 15.69 -9.29 7.15
CA GLU A 54 15.86 -7.99 7.81
C GLU A 54 16.52 -6.91 6.95
N THR A 55 17.10 -7.29 5.82
CA THR A 55 17.75 -6.39 4.87
C THR A 55 16.77 -5.68 3.93
N VAL A 56 15.51 -6.10 3.88
CA VAL A 56 14.48 -5.44 3.04
C VAL A 56 14.23 -4.02 3.51
N ARG A 57 14.15 -3.10 2.55
CA ARG A 57 13.85 -1.67 2.77
C ARG A 57 12.83 -1.20 1.75
N SER A 58 12.01 -0.22 2.16
CA SER A 58 11.09 0.46 1.25
C SER A 58 11.70 1.75 0.72
N TYR A 59 11.27 2.16 -0.45
CA TYR A 59 11.60 3.47 -1.03
C TYR A 59 10.44 3.97 -1.89
N ILE A 60 10.44 5.26 -2.15
CA ILE A 60 9.49 5.93 -3.04
C ILE A 60 10.26 6.57 -4.20
N HIS A 61 9.73 6.47 -5.39
CA HIS A 61 10.31 7.14 -6.55
C HIS A 61 10.27 8.66 -6.40
N GLN A 62 11.34 9.35 -6.77
CA GLN A 62 11.44 10.81 -6.70
C GLN A 62 10.36 11.53 -7.53
N SER A 63 9.89 10.92 -8.61
CA SER A 63 8.78 11.41 -9.43
C SER A 63 7.43 11.40 -8.71
N GLY A 64 7.32 10.70 -7.60
CA GLY A 64 6.11 10.50 -6.82
C GLY A 64 5.57 9.08 -6.88
N THR A 65 4.55 8.82 -6.08
CA THR A 65 3.82 7.55 -6.03
C THR A 65 2.32 7.76 -6.09
N LEU A 66 1.58 6.77 -6.59
CA LEU A 66 0.13 6.77 -6.50
C LEU A 66 -0.28 6.59 -5.04
N ALA A 67 -1.22 7.42 -4.58
CA ALA A 67 -1.84 7.22 -3.27
C ALA A 67 -3.02 6.27 -3.41
N ASN A 68 -3.21 5.47 -2.37
CA ASN A 68 -4.41 4.68 -2.19
C ASN A 68 -5.14 5.13 -0.93
N VAL A 69 -6.47 5.25 -1.01
CA VAL A 69 -7.32 5.63 0.13
C VAL A 69 -8.50 4.67 0.18
N HIS A 70 -8.75 4.13 1.38
CA HIS A 70 -9.92 3.31 1.62
C HIS A 70 -11.15 4.18 1.88
N PHE A 71 -12.25 3.88 1.22
CA PHE A 71 -13.51 4.58 1.38
C PHE A 71 -14.57 3.67 2.01
N VAL A 72 -15.42 4.26 2.84
CA VAL A 72 -16.65 3.64 3.32
C VAL A 72 -17.82 4.36 2.68
N ALA A 73 -18.72 3.63 2.05
CA ALA A 73 -19.92 4.17 1.43
C ALA A 73 -21.17 3.52 2.02
N VAL A 74 -22.19 4.33 2.24
CA VAL A 74 -23.53 3.85 2.62
C VAL A 74 -24.41 3.88 1.38
N PRO A 75 -24.85 2.73 0.83
CA PRO A 75 -25.74 2.70 -0.32
C PRO A 75 -27.05 3.43 -0.05
N PHE A 76 -27.60 4.07 -1.08
CA PHE A 76 -28.86 4.86 -0.95
C PHE A 76 -30.05 4.00 -0.49
N ASN A 77 -30.02 2.70 -0.76
CA ASN A 77 -31.06 1.73 -0.40
C ASN A 77 -30.71 0.90 0.85
N ALA A 78 -29.74 1.34 1.64
CA ALA A 78 -29.39 0.66 2.89
C ALA A 78 -30.56 0.67 3.88
N SER A 79 -30.96 -0.51 4.35
CA SER A 79 -32.08 -0.65 5.32
C SER A 79 -31.74 -0.09 6.71
N ALA A 80 -30.45 -0.01 7.06
CA ALA A 80 -29.94 0.47 8.35
C ALA A 80 -28.97 1.66 8.15
N SER A 81 -29.35 2.66 7.39
CA SER A 81 -28.47 3.79 7.01
C SER A 81 -27.92 4.55 8.22
N GLU A 82 -28.73 4.74 9.29
CA GLU A 82 -28.27 5.44 10.50
C GLU A 82 -27.19 4.63 11.25
N ALA A 83 -27.37 3.32 11.40
CA ALA A 83 -26.36 2.45 12.00
C ALA A 83 -25.07 2.42 11.15
N ALA A 84 -25.18 2.42 9.82
CA ALA A 84 -24.04 2.49 8.92
C ALA A 84 -23.26 3.81 9.07
N ARG A 85 -23.95 4.95 9.26
CA ARG A 85 -23.31 6.25 9.54
C ARG A 85 -22.55 6.23 10.86
N VAL A 86 -23.16 5.70 11.93
CA VAL A 86 -22.47 5.56 13.23
C VAL A 86 -21.22 4.68 13.10
N THR A 87 -21.27 3.62 12.31
CA THR A 87 -20.12 2.77 12.03
C THR A 87 -19.05 3.54 11.25
N ALA A 88 -19.43 4.32 10.25
CA ALA A 88 -18.48 5.14 9.48
C ALA A 88 -17.80 6.19 10.37
N ASP A 89 -18.56 6.87 11.23
CA ASP A 89 -18.01 7.83 12.19
C ASP A 89 -17.05 7.16 13.18
N PHE A 90 -17.38 5.97 13.67
CA PHE A 90 -16.49 5.19 14.53
C PHE A 90 -15.18 4.85 13.80
N LEU A 91 -15.23 4.42 12.53
CA LEU A 91 -14.03 4.09 11.75
C LEU A 91 -13.12 5.31 11.52
N LEU A 92 -13.68 6.52 11.54
CA LEU A 92 -12.94 7.78 11.46
C LEU A 92 -12.53 8.33 12.84
N SER A 93 -12.91 7.68 13.93
CA SER A 93 -12.50 8.11 15.27
C SER A 93 -10.99 7.97 15.46
N PRO A 94 -10.34 8.84 16.28
CA PRO A 94 -8.92 8.72 16.58
C PRO A 94 -8.53 7.36 17.13
N GLU A 95 -9.37 6.74 17.95
CA GLU A 95 -9.16 5.45 18.58
C GLU A 95 -9.12 4.32 17.53
N ALA A 96 -10.08 4.29 16.61
CA ALA A 96 -10.11 3.32 15.52
C ALA A 96 -8.93 3.51 14.57
N GLN A 97 -8.58 4.76 14.26
CA GLN A 97 -7.46 5.09 13.38
C GLN A 97 -6.09 4.78 14.01
N ILE A 98 -5.90 4.99 15.32
CA ILE A 98 -4.70 4.53 16.04
C ILE A 98 -4.59 3.01 15.96
N ARG A 99 -5.69 2.30 16.21
CA ARG A 99 -5.71 0.84 16.14
C ARG A 99 -5.36 0.34 14.74
N LYS A 100 -5.93 0.96 13.70
CA LYS A 100 -5.64 0.65 12.29
C LYS A 100 -4.16 0.85 11.96
N ALA A 101 -3.55 1.94 12.43
CA ALA A 101 -2.18 2.30 12.13
C ALA A 101 -1.13 1.44 12.84
N ARG A 102 -1.49 0.66 13.86
CA ARG A 102 -0.56 -0.24 14.56
C ARG A 102 -0.10 -1.36 13.64
N ALA A 103 1.22 -1.56 13.55
CA ALA A 103 1.83 -2.58 12.71
C ALA A 103 1.43 -4.02 13.09
N ASP A 104 1.18 -4.28 14.38
CA ASP A 104 0.73 -5.58 14.89
C ASP A 104 -0.76 -5.87 14.66
N ILE A 105 -1.51 -4.92 14.07
CA ILE A 105 -2.93 -5.08 13.74
C ILE A 105 -3.13 -5.00 12.23
N TRP A 106 -2.84 -3.86 11.62
CA TRP A 106 -2.94 -3.65 10.18
C TRP A 106 -1.74 -2.87 9.61
N GLY A 107 -1.29 -1.83 10.32
CA GLY A 107 -0.17 -0.99 9.89
C GLY A 107 -0.52 0.01 8.79
N ASP A 108 -1.81 0.21 8.50
CA ASP A 108 -2.25 1.13 7.46
C ASP A 108 -2.33 2.56 8.00
N PRO A 109 -1.75 3.56 7.31
CA PRO A 109 -1.70 4.94 7.80
C PRO A 109 -3.08 5.54 8.08
N THR A 110 -3.12 6.51 8.99
CA THR A 110 -4.35 7.24 9.27
C THR A 110 -4.68 8.25 8.17
N VAL A 111 -5.97 8.48 7.95
CA VAL A 111 -6.49 9.56 7.08
C VAL A 111 -6.73 10.87 7.85
N LEU A 112 -6.53 10.86 9.18
CA LEU A 112 -6.78 12.03 10.02
C LEU A 112 -5.68 13.09 9.89
N ALA A 113 -6.08 14.35 9.93
CA ALA A 113 -5.17 15.48 10.03
C ALA A 113 -4.58 15.55 11.45
N LEU A 114 -3.46 14.85 11.69
CA LEU A 114 -2.86 14.65 13.01
C LEU A 114 -2.68 15.96 13.79
N HIS A 115 -2.31 17.06 13.12
CA HIS A 115 -2.10 18.36 13.75
C HIS A 115 -3.39 18.97 14.35
N ARG A 116 -4.57 18.44 13.98
CA ARG A 116 -5.87 18.88 14.52
C ARG A 116 -6.35 18.04 15.70
N LEU A 117 -5.69 16.92 15.99
CA LEU A 117 -6.05 16.06 17.10
C LEU A 117 -5.61 16.65 18.45
N PRO A 118 -6.21 16.19 19.56
CA PRO A 118 -5.70 16.46 20.90
C PRO A 118 -4.23 16.05 21.05
N LYS A 119 -3.49 16.74 21.91
CA LYS A 119 -2.03 16.54 22.06
C LYS A 119 -1.63 15.14 22.51
N ASP A 120 -2.44 14.51 23.33
CA ASP A 120 -2.26 13.10 23.75
C ASP A 120 -2.39 12.14 22.57
N MET A 121 -3.37 12.35 21.69
CA MET A 121 -3.56 11.56 20.46
C MET A 121 -2.41 11.79 19.48
N GLN A 122 -1.95 13.04 19.29
CA GLN A 122 -0.77 13.32 18.47
C GLN A 122 0.46 12.55 18.99
N LYS A 123 0.67 12.53 20.31
CA LYS A 123 1.76 11.76 20.94
C LYS A 123 1.60 10.27 20.74
N ALA A 124 0.36 9.74 20.83
CA ALA A 124 0.09 8.32 20.60
C ALA A 124 0.45 7.89 19.17
N PHE A 125 0.08 8.68 18.16
CA PHE A 125 0.48 8.42 16.77
C PHE A 125 2.00 8.53 16.56
N ALA A 126 2.64 9.55 17.15
CA ALA A 126 4.09 9.74 17.02
C ALA A 126 4.91 8.65 17.72
N GLY A 127 4.38 8.09 18.82
CA GLY A 127 5.04 7.05 19.61
C GLY A 127 4.85 5.62 19.08
N MET A 128 4.09 5.40 18.00
CA MET A 128 3.90 4.06 17.45
C MET A 128 5.20 3.49 16.92
N ALA A 129 5.48 2.24 17.29
CA ALA A 129 6.61 1.50 16.74
C ALA A 129 6.44 1.32 15.23
N ARG A 130 7.52 1.57 14.50
CA ARG A 130 7.60 1.38 13.05
C ARG A 130 8.66 0.32 12.76
N GLY A 131 8.36 -0.56 11.83
CA GLY A 131 9.34 -1.54 11.40
C GLY A 131 10.40 -0.95 10.45
N PRO A 132 11.49 -1.69 10.21
CA PRO A 132 12.67 -1.20 9.48
C PRO A 132 12.42 -0.89 7.99
N ALA A 133 11.35 -1.42 7.43
CA ALA A 133 10.92 -1.18 6.04
C ALA A 133 9.69 -0.26 5.94
N THR A 134 9.28 0.44 7.02
CA THR A 134 8.19 1.39 7.01
C THR A 134 8.75 2.80 6.88
N LEU A 135 8.40 3.51 5.80
CA LEU A 135 8.82 4.88 5.55
C LEU A 135 8.17 5.85 6.54
N LEU A 136 8.88 6.91 6.88
CA LEU A 136 8.34 8.06 7.59
C LEU A 136 7.38 8.82 6.68
N GLU A 137 6.41 9.53 7.26
CA GLU A 137 5.49 10.38 6.50
C GLU A 137 6.23 11.40 5.62
N ALA A 138 7.32 11.97 6.14
CA ALA A 138 8.18 12.88 5.39
C ALA A 138 8.92 12.24 4.21
N GLU A 139 9.08 10.91 4.21
CA GLU A 139 9.74 10.14 3.16
C GLU A 139 8.77 9.65 2.08
N LEU A 140 7.45 9.73 2.32
CA LEU A 140 6.44 9.30 1.35
C LEU A 140 6.40 10.18 0.08
N GLY A 141 7.04 11.35 0.12
CA GLY A 141 7.25 12.20 -1.04
C GLY A 141 5.95 12.72 -1.66
N ARG A 142 6.01 13.01 -2.95
CA ARG A 142 4.86 13.57 -3.69
C ARG A 142 3.84 12.48 -4.03
N THR A 143 2.59 12.71 -3.63
CA THR A 143 1.45 11.89 -4.06
C THR A 143 1.01 12.29 -5.47
N LEU A 144 0.84 11.30 -6.33
CA LEU A 144 0.28 11.44 -7.67
C LEU A 144 -1.20 11.01 -7.64
N PRO A 145 -2.07 11.69 -8.38
CA PRO A 145 -3.46 11.26 -8.53
C PRO A 145 -3.52 9.95 -9.33
N GLU A 146 -4.51 9.14 -9.04
CA GLU A 146 -4.81 7.98 -9.88
C GLU A 146 -5.19 8.41 -11.29
N PRO A 147 -4.70 7.69 -12.32
CA PRO A 147 -5.16 7.90 -13.69
C PRO A 147 -6.67 7.66 -13.82
N HIS A 148 -7.30 8.36 -14.77
CA HIS A 148 -8.71 8.12 -15.05
C HIS A 148 -8.93 6.64 -15.46
N PRO A 149 -10.04 5.97 -15.03
CA PRO A 149 -10.31 4.55 -15.32
C PRO A 149 -10.25 4.16 -16.80
N SER A 150 -10.49 5.10 -17.72
CA SER A 150 -10.37 4.86 -19.16
C SER A 150 -8.96 4.42 -19.61
N TRP A 151 -7.93 4.69 -18.81
CA TRP A 151 -6.57 4.23 -19.09
C TRP A 151 -6.36 2.73 -18.87
N VAL A 152 -7.20 2.08 -18.06
CA VAL A 152 -7.07 0.65 -17.74
C VAL A 152 -7.10 -0.19 -19.02
N ALA A 153 -8.14 -0.05 -19.84
CA ALA A 153 -8.25 -0.80 -21.08
C ALA A 153 -7.08 -0.53 -22.04
N VAL A 154 -6.63 0.72 -22.16
CA VAL A 154 -5.51 1.09 -23.04
C VAL A 154 -4.20 0.46 -22.58
N ILE A 155 -3.95 0.46 -21.25
CA ILE A 155 -2.74 -0.11 -20.66
C ILE A 155 -2.76 -1.63 -20.80
N GLU A 156 -3.87 -2.29 -20.48
CA GLU A 156 -4.04 -3.74 -20.57
C GLU A 156 -3.88 -4.24 -22.01
N GLU A 157 -4.53 -3.60 -22.97
CA GLU A 157 -4.38 -3.93 -24.39
C GLU A 157 -2.94 -3.74 -24.86
N GLY A 158 -2.32 -2.62 -24.48
CA GLY A 158 -0.93 -2.34 -24.80
C GLY A 158 0.04 -3.36 -24.21
N TRP A 159 -0.20 -3.79 -22.97
CA TRP A 159 0.56 -4.84 -22.29
C TRP A 159 0.39 -6.20 -22.99
N ASN A 160 -0.84 -6.64 -23.19
CA ASN A 160 -1.16 -7.93 -23.83
C ASN A 160 -0.49 -8.05 -25.20
N ARG A 161 -0.66 -7.03 -26.05
CA ARG A 161 -0.10 -7.01 -27.41
C ARG A 161 1.42 -7.05 -27.45
N ARG A 162 2.09 -6.39 -26.48
CA ARG A 162 3.55 -6.20 -26.53
C ARG A 162 4.33 -7.23 -25.74
N PHE A 163 3.75 -7.78 -24.68
CA PHE A 163 4.49 -8.56 -23.69
C PHE A 163 3.91 -9.96 -23.42
N LEU A 164 2.61 -10.19 -23.59
CA LEU A 164 2.00 -11.50 -23.35
C LEU A 164 1.76 -12.35 -24.61
N LEU A 165 1.55 -11.74 -25.77
CA LEU A 165 1.23 -12.44 -27.02
C LEU A 165 2.45 -12.65 -27.92
N ARG A 166 3.65 -12.71 -27.36
CA ARG A 166 4.89 -13.01 -28.08
C ARG A 166 5.22 -14.47 -28.09
#